data_24b88fb59447c601f058272cf48054df
#
_entry.id   24b88fb59447c601f058272cf48054df
#
_cell.length_a   1.000
_cell.length_b   1.000
_cell.length_c   1.000
_cell.angle_alpha   90.00
_cell.angle_beta   90.00
_cell.angle_gamma   90.00
#
_symmetry.space_group_name_H-M   'P 1'
#
loop_
_entity.id
_entity.type
_entity.pdbx_description
1 polymer ?
#
loop_
_entity_poly.entity_id
_entity_poly.type
_entity_poly.pdbx_seq_one_letter_code
_entity_poly.pdbx_strand_id
1 'polypeptide(L)'
;MQYRWNVQPRFFVILGVLASLVLGTWGITALAVELASPRPAELPRGGRTIFPDYRLYGYSGYPGSTALGRLGTGDIDERMTEIESTGADYTRDRQLLPIMELIAVTVHSTPQADGLYRTRTSDDVIESWLTTAREHKAMLLLNIQPGRAAMFDEVKALEKWLVEPDVGLALDPEWAVSGDEIPGRVFGHTTGQELDAIAAWTAALVAEHHLPEKVVLYHQLHENIVTDEDALVPHDGVVLIKSVDGIGTPEAKTGLYNRISARTPEHVHLGFKLFFEEDARHGPLMTPDQVMALEPQPEYVLWE
;
A
#
# COMPACT_ATOMS: atom_id res chain seq x y z
N MET A 1 47.56 47.00 -63.93
CA MET A 1 48.14 46.51 -62.65
C MET A 1 47.11 45.61 -61.98
N GLN A 2 47.29 44.30 -62.08
CA GLN A 2 46.43 43.30 -61.48
C GLN A 2 47.03 42.81 -60.16
N TYR A 3 46.42 43.05 -59.08
CA TYR A 3 46.80 42.44 -57.80
C TYR A 3 46.06 41.06 -57.63
N ARG A 4 46.86 39.97 -57.60
CA ARG A 4 46.45 38.63 -57.23
C ARG A 4 46.57 38.49 -55.71
N TRP A 5 45.51 38.19 -55.07
CA TRP A 5 45.48 37.76 -53.63
C TRP A 5 45.74 36.26 -53.53
N ASN A 6 46.82 35.91 -52.90
CA ASN A 6 47.25 34.54 -52.65
C ASN A 6 46.67 34.11 -51.33
N VAL A 7 45.58 33.32 -51.34
CA VAL A 7 44.89 32.82 -50.11
C VAL A 7 45.63 31.56 -49.69
N GLN A 8 46.23 31.57 -48.53
CA GLN A 8 47.03 30.48 -47.98
C GLN A 8 46.05 29.36 -47.42
N PRO A 9 46.41 28.09 -47.59
CA PRO A 9 45.50 26.94 -47.21
C PRO A 9 45.38 26.65 -45.69
N ARG A 10 45.88 27.54 -44.84
CA ARG A 10 45.92 27.32 -43.38
C ARG A 10 44.60 27.54 -42.67
N PHE A 11 43.62 28.20 -43.29
CA PHE A 11 42.32 28.46 -42.65
C PHE A 11 41.34 27.27 -42.69
N PHE A 12 41.46 26.34 -43.61
CA PHE A 12 40.56 25.21 -43.74
C PHE A 12 40.81 24.09 -42.71
N VAL A 13 42.01 23.95 -42.18
CA VAL A 13 42.35 22.92 -41.18
C VAL A 13 41.80 23.29 -39.81
N ILE A 14 41.73 24.59 -39.46
CA ILE A 14 41.22 25.04 -38.16
C ILE A 14 39.69 24.90 -38.07
N LEU A 15 38.98 25.16 -39.18
CA LEU A 15 37.53 24.96 -39.22
C LEU A 15 37.12 23.48 -39.13
N GLY A 16 37.91 22.58 -39.73
CA GLY A 16 37.63 21.12 -39.66
C GLY A 16 37.81 20.54 -38.24
N VAL A 17 38.80 21.02 -37.50
CA VAL A 17 39.08 20.56 -36.14
C VAL A 17 38.00 21.09 -35.16
N LEU A 18 37.56 22.33 -35.34
CA LEU A 18 36.48 22.89 -34.52
C LEU A 18 35.13 22.21 -34.78
N ALA A 19 34.80 21.86 -36.03
CA ALA A 19 33.59 21.13 -36.36
C ALA A 19 33.61 19.70 -35.79
N SER A 20 34.75 19.03 -35.79
CA SER A 20 34.91 17.69 -35.23
C SER A 20 34.81 17.68 -33.68
N LEU A 21 35.29 18.70 -33.01
CA LEU A 21 35.19 18.87 -31.55
C LEU A 21 33.75 19.18 -31.11
N VAL A 22 33.02 20.00 -31.88
CA VAL A 22 31.61 20.31 -31.57
C VAL A 22 30.71 19.08 -31.78
N LEU A 23 30.93 18.33 -32.86
CA LEU A 23 30.17 17.09 -33.11
C LEU A 23 30.49 15.99 -32.07
N GLY A 24 31.75 15.92 -31.61
CA GLY A 24 32.18 14.98 -30.58
C GLY A 24 31.51 15.27 -29.20
N THR A 25 31.38 16.55 -28.82
CA THR A 25 30.76 16.95 -27.55
C THR A 25 29.25 16.76 -27.55
N TRP A 26 28.56 16.97 -28.66
CA TRP A 26 27.13 16.71 -28.80
C TRP A 26 26.80 15.20 -28.79
N GLY A 27 27.65 14.39 -29.40
CA GLY A 27 27.50 12.93 -29.39
C GLY A 27 27.68 12.33 -27.99
N ILE A 28 28.62 12.83 -27.20
CA ILE A 28 28.87 12.35 -25.83
C ILE A 28 27.75 12.79 -24.87
N THR A 29 27.24 14.04 -25.02
CA THR A 29 26.11 14.50 -24.18
C THR A 29 24.78 13.77 -24.50
N ALA A 30 24.50 13.47 -25.76
CA ALA A 30 23.34 12.69 -26.14
C ALA A 30 23.44 11.25 -25.63
N LEU A 31 24.61 10.62 -25.71
CA LEU A 31 24.83 9.26 -25.18
C LEU A 31 24.75 9.21 -23.64
N ALA A 32 25.27 10.25 -22.96
CA ALA A 32 25.18 10.34 -21.49
C ALA A 32 23.74 10.57 -20.98
N VAL A 33 22.91 11.28 -21.74
CA VAL A 33 21.48 11.47 -21.42
C VAL A 33 20.69 10.18 -21.65
N GLU A 34 21.02 9.40 -22.66
CA GLU A 34 20.33 8.12 -22.93
C GLU A 34 20.69 7.02 -21.92
N LEU A 35 21.92 7.08 -21.34
CA LEU A 35 22.38 6.17 -20.29
C LEU A 35 21.86 6.55 -18.88
N ALA A 36 21.28 7.72 -18.72
CA ALA A 36 20.79 8.24 -17.45
C ALA A 36 19.25 8.17 -17.31
N SER A 37 18.58 7.29 -18.04
CA SER A 37 17.17 7.02 -17.79
C SER A 37 17.01 6.50 -16.36
N PRO A 38 16.23 7.16 -15.50
CA PRO A 38 16.02 6.70 -14.13
C PRO A 38 15.51 5.26 -14.17
N ARG A 39 16.07 4.40 -13.32
CA ARG A 39 15.52 3.04 -13.17
C ARG A 39 14.06 3.17 -12.75
N PRO A 40 13.16 2.35 -13.32
CA PRO A 40 11.80 2.30 -12.84
C PRO A 40 11.77 2.03 -11.33
N ALA A 41 10.86 2.67 -10.61
CA ALA A 41 10.67 2.42 -9.20
C ALA A 41 10.33 0.94 -8.95
N GLU A 42 10.87 0.38 -7.88
CA GLU A 42 10.70 -1.01 -7.48
C GLU A 42 10.03 -1.09 -6.09
N LEU A 43 9.49 -2.26 -5.76
CA LEU A 43 9.03 -2.60 -4.42
C LEU A 43 10.21 -2.58 -3.43
N PRO A 44 9.97 -2.40 -2.13
CA PRO A 44 11.02 -2.30 -1.11
C PRO A 44 12.05 -3.45 -1.12
N ARG A 45 11.65 -4.63 -1.56
CA ARG A 45 12.51 -5.84 -1.66
C ARG A 45 12.85 -6.24 -3.09
N GLY A 46 12.60 -5.33 -4.02
CA GLY A 46 12.89 -5.50 -5.44
C GLY A 46 11.69 -5.97 -6.26
N GLY A 47 11.84 -5.95 -7.57
CA GLY A 47 10.74 -6.27 -8.48
C GLY A 47 9.67 -5.17 -8.57
N ARG A 48 8.64 -5.44 -9.35
CA ARG A 48 7.54 -4.50 -9.59
C ARG A 48 6.17 -5.13 -9.36
N THR A 49 6.10 -6.45 -9.20
CA THR A 49 4.90 -7.24 -8.94
C THR A 49 4.97 -7.82 -7.54
N ILE A 50 3.84 -7.85 -6.85
CA ILE A 50 3.74 -8.35 -5.48
C ILE A 50 3.53 -9.86 -5.48
N PHE A 51 2.51 -10.33 -6.17
CA PHE A 51 2.21 -11.75 -6.24
C PHE A 51 2.65 -12.35 -7.59
N PRO A 52 3.11 -13.59 -7.60
CA PRO A 52 3.16 -14.57 -6.49
C PRO A 52 4.44 -14.54 -5.63
N ASP A 53 5.38 -13.61 -5.89
CA ASP A 53 6.74 -13.68 -5.33
C ASP A 53 6.77 -13.44 -3.82
N TYR A 54 5.85 -12.60 -3.30
CA TYR A 54 5.82 -12.18 -1.92
C TYR A 54 4.64 -12.76 -1.13
N ARG A 55 4.86 -12.91 0.18
CA ARG A 55 3.84 -13.02 1.22
C ARG A 55 3.89 -11.74 2.03
N LEU A 56 2.75 -11.09 2.21
CA LEU A 56 2.64 -9.87 2.98
C LEU A 56 2.34 -10.22 4.45
N TYR A 57 3.16 -9.71 5.36
CA TYR A 57 2.96 -9.92 6.80
C TYR A 57 3.34 -8.67 7.58
N GLY A 58 2.53 -8.29 8.55
CA GLY A 58 2.83 -7.11 9.34
C GLY A 58 1.89 -6.87 10.51
N TYR A 59 2.02 -5.66 11.06
CA TYR A 59 1.22 -5.18 12.18
C TYR A 59 0.53 -3.88 11.81
N SER A 60 -0.69 -3.68 12.36
CA SER A 60 -1.37 -2.37 12.35
C SER A 60 -1.06 -1.58 13.61
N GLY A 61 -1.28 -0.28 13.56
CA GLY A 61 -1.16 0.57 14.73
C GLY A 61 -1.28 2.07 14.47
N TYR A 62 -1.26 2.80 15.60
CA TYR A 62 -1.18 4.26 15.64
C TYR A 62 -0.18 4.70 16.70
N PRO A 63 0.68 5.70 16.45
CA PRO A 63 1.74 6.10 17.36
C PRO A 63 1.24 6.37 18.79
N GLY A 64 1.82 5.65 19.76
CA GLY A 64 1.52 5.82 21.19
C GLY A 64 0.15 5.31 21.65
N SER A 65 -0.60 4.62 20.80
CA SER A 65 -1.90 4.04 21.16
C SER A 65 -1.81 2.52 21.28
N THR A 66 -2.04 2.01 22.48
CA THR A 66 -2.14 0.55 22.73
C THR A 66 -3.50 -0.02 22.31
N ALA A 67 -4.49 0.83 22.07
CA ALA A 67 -5.83 0.43 21.67
C ALA A 67 -6.03 0.39 20.14
N LEU A 68 -5.03 0.82 19.38
CA LEU A 68 -5.07 0.90 17.92
C LEU A 68 -3.94 0.07 17.28
N GLY A 69 -3.63 -1.06 17.90
CA GLY A 69 -2.74 -2.06 17.35
C GLY A 69 -1.30 -2.01 17.87
N ARG A 70 -0.64 -3.15 17.71
CA ARG A 70 0.68 -3.45 18.27
C ARG A 70 1.79 -2.56 17.71
N LEU A 71 1.71 -2.16 16.44
CA LEU A 71 2.75 -1.35 15.80
C LEU A 71 2.93 0.02 16.46
N GLY A 72 1.88 0.55 17.08
CA GLY A 72 1.91 1.80 17.85
C GLY A 72 2.47 1.68 19.26
N THR A 73 2.85 0.48 19.72
CA THR A 73 3.23 0.18 21.11
C THR A 73 4.72 -0.10 21.25
N GLY A 74 5.40 0.70 22.09
CA GLY A 74 6.84 0.56 22.32
C GLY A 74 7.69 1.18 21.23
N ASP A 75 8.87 0.65 21.00
CA ASP A 75 9.80 1.11 19.96
C ASP A 75 9.41 0.51 18.61
N ILE A 76 9.31 1.36 17.58
CA ILE A 76 8.84 0.95 16.25
C ILE A 76 9.86 0.03 15.54
N ASP A 77 11.18 0.23 15.75
CA ASP A 77 12.22 -0.62 15.16
C ASP A 77 12.23 -2.01 15.81
N GLU A 78 11.92 -2.09 17.12
CA GLU A 78 11.68 -3.38 17.77
C GLU A 78 10.47 -4.10 17.17
N ARG A 79 9.38 -3.37 16.86
CA ARG A 79 8.20 -3.96 16.18
C ARG A 79 8.55 -4.45 14.78
N MET A 80 9.36 -3.71 14.03
CA MET A 80 9.82 -4.15 12.70
C MET A 80 10.71 -5.40 12.79
N THR A 81 11.59 -5.48 13.79
CA THR A 81 12.38 -6.69 14.05
C THR A 81 11.48 -7.89 14.39
N GLU A 82 10.43 -7.67 15.17
CA GLU A 82 9.42 -8.69 15.49
C GLU A 82 8.67 -9.15 14.25
N ILE A 83 8.24 -8.23 13.38
CA ILE A 83 7.59 -8.55 12.09
C ILE A 83 8.50 -9.42 11.23
N GLU A 84 9.78 -9.09 11.10
CA GLU A 84 10.75 -9.89 10.35
C GLU A 84 10.90 -11.31 10.91
N SER A 85 11.04 -11.43 12.23
CA SER A 85 11.26 -12.74 12.85
C SER A 85 10.02 -13.63 12.80
N THR A 86 8.83 -13.08 13.11
CA THR A 86 7.60 -13.85 13.14
C THR A 86 7.02 -14.06 11.74
N GLY A 87 7.20 -13.10 10.83
CA GLY A 87 6.76 -13.19 9.44
C GLY A 87 7.37 -14.36 8.68
N ALA A 88 8.59 -14.77 9.06
CA ALA A 88 9.25 -15.93 8.46
C ALA A 88 8.42 -17.22 8.59
N ASP A 89 7.63 -17.37 9.64
CA ASP A 89 6.77 -18.54 9.86
C ASP A 89 5.55 -18.59 8.91
N TYR A 90 5.22 -17.46 8.27
CA TYR A 90 4.09 -17.34 7.33
C TYR A 90 4.52 -17.39 5.86
N THR A 91 5.80 -17.28 5.53
CA THR A 91 6.27 -17.14 4.14
C THR A 91 6.09 -18.39 3.29
N ARG A 92 6.29 -19.58 3.86
CA ARG A 92 6.29 -20.86 3.15
C ARG A 92 7.30 -20.87 2.00
N ASP A 93 6.82 -20.84 0.76
CA ASP A 93 7.60 -20.87 -0.49
C ASP A 93 7.82 -19.47 -1.12
N ARG A 94 7.33 -18.39 -0.46
CA ARG A 94 7.42 -17.01 -0.93
C ARG A 94 8.42 -16.19 -0.11
N GLN A 95 8.82 -15.04 -0.63
CA GLN A 95 9.60 -14.06 0.12
C GLN A 95 8.69 -13.25 1.05
N LEU A 96 9.19 -12.86 2.21
CA LEU A 96 8.50 -11.92 3.08
C LEU A 96 8.57 -10.51 2.50
N LEU A 97 7.43 -9.84 2.38
CA LEU A 97 7.36 -8.40 2.23
C LEU A 97 6.68 -7.83 3.48
N PRO A 98 7.45 -7.20 4.40
CA PRO A 98 6.91 -6.67 5.64
C PRO A 98 5.93 -5.53 5.39
N ILE A 99 4.90 -5.46 6.22
CA ILE A 99 3.86 -4.42 6.17
C ILE A 99 3.85 -3.66 7.48
N MET A 100 3.85 -2.35 7.38
CA MET A 100 3.42 -1.41 8.42
C MET A 100 2.06 -0.86 8.01
N GLU A 101 1.01 -1.11 8.79
CA GLU A 101 -0.30 -0.52 8.53
C GLU A 101 -0.57 0.59 9.54
N LEU A 102 -0.48 1.84 9.07
CA LEU A 102 -0.74 3.05 9.86
C LEU A 102 -2.21 3.43 9.75
N ILE A 103 -2.91 3.56 10.87
CA ILE A 103 -4.25 4.18 10.90
C ILE A 103 -4.11 5.68 10.60
N ALA A 104 -4.09 6.01 9.30
CA ALA A 104 -3.87 7.37 8.80
C ALA A 104 -5.12 8.26 8.92
N VAL A 105 -6.29 7.65 8.94
CA VAL A 105 -7.57 8.32 9.22
C VAL A 105 -8.26 7.55 10.34
N THR A 106 -8.36 8.17 11.52
CA THR A 106 -8.93 7.56 12.72
C THR A 106 -10.37 8.01 12.93
N VAL A 107 -11.26 7.05 13.09
CA VAL A 107 -12.68 7.29 13.40
C VAL A 107 -12.89 7.67 14.87
N HIS A 108 -13.94 8.46 15.16
CA HIS A 108 -14.37 8.84 16.49
C HIS A 108 -15.85 8.56 16.74
N SER A 109 -16.23 8.32 17.99
CA SER A 109 -17.65 8.18 18.41
C SER A 109 -18.37 9.52 18.54
N THR A 110 -17.65 10.65 18.39
CA THR A 110 -18.18 12.01 18.48
C THR A 110 -17.79 12.82 17.26
N PRO A 111 -18.62 13.77 16.81
CA PRO A 111 -18.31 14.59 15.65
C PRO A 111 -17.07 15.45 15.92
N GLN A 112 -16.22 15.57 14.92
CA GLN A 112 -15.12 16.53 14.92
C GLN A 112 -15.61 17.92 14.45
N ALA A 113 -14.73 18.90 14.33
CA ALA A 113 -15.10 20.27 13.98
C ALA A 113 -15.86 20.40 12.65
N ASP A 114 -15.61 19.49 11.70
CA ASP A 114 -16.29 19.38 10.40
C ASP A 114 -17.54 18.47 10.42
N GLY A 115 -17.85 17.85 11.55
CA GLY A 115 -18.98 16.95 11.72
C GLY A 115 -18.78 15.53 11.17
N LEU A 116 -17.59 15.19 10.65
CA LEU A 116 -17.36 13.94 9.90
C LEU A 116 -16.92 12.75 10.74
N TYR A 117 -16.77 12.88 12.05
CA TYR A 117 -16.42 11.79 12.97
C TYR A 117 -15.08 11.09 12.67
N ARG A 118 -14.14 11.82 12.08
CA ARG A 118 -12.80 11.29 11.82
C ARG A 118 -11.74 12.37 11.95
N THR A 119 -10.50 11.97 12.15
CA THR A 119 -9.32 12.85 12.13
C THR A 119 -8.26 12.24 11.24
N ARG A 120 -7.65 13.06 10.39
CA ARG A 120 -6.48 12.65 9.59
C ARG A 120 -5.21 12.82 10.41
N THR A 121 -4.35 11.82 10.34
CA THR A 121 -3.00 11.88 10.91
C THR A 121 -2.18 12.98 10.23
N SER A 122 -1.29 13.63 10.99
CA SER A 122 -0.42 14.67 10.44
C SER A 122 0.62 14.09 9.47
N ASP A 123 1.05 14.92 8.54
CA ASP A 123 2.09 14.57 7.58
C ASP A 123 3.40 14.13 8.24
N ASP A 124 3.81 14.80 9.32
CA ASP A 124 5.03 14.46 10.05
C ASP A 124 5.03 13.02 10.59
N VAL A 125 3.87 12.52 11.02
CA VAL A 125 3.71 11.13 11.48
C VAL A 125 3.82 10.16 10.30
N ILE A 126 3.13 10.45 9.20
CA ILE A 126 3.18 9.57 8.00
C ILE A 126 4.62 9.53 7.46
N GLU A 127 5.30 10.67 7.37
CA GLU A 127 6.69 10.75 6.91
C GLU A 127 7.65 9.97 7.82
N SER A 128 7.47 10.09 9.15
CA SER A 128 8.27 9.33 10.12
C SER A 128 8.11 7.82 9.95
N TRP A 129 6.86 7.34 9.79
CA TRP A 129 6.57 5.93 9.60
C TRP A 129 7.05 5.42 8.24
N LEU A 130 6.93 6.22 7.19
CA LEU A 130 7.47 5.89 5.87
C LEU A 130 8.99 5.79 5.89
N THR A 131 9.65 6.65 6.66
CA THR A 131 11.11 6.57 6.86
C THR A 131 11.49 5.25 7.50
N THR A 132 10.84 4.85 8.60
CA THR A 132 11.06 3.54 9.24
C THR A 132 10.75 2.38 8.29
N ALA A 133 9.64 2.45 7.53
CA ALA A 133 9.31 1.41 6.55
C ALA A 133 10.45 1.22 5.53
N ARG A 134 11.02 2.31 5.03
CA ARG A 134 12.15 2.31 4.09
C ARG A 134 13.43 1.71 4.69
N GLU A 135 13.75 2.05 5.93
CA GLU A 135 14.90 1.48 6.66
C GLU A 135 14.79 -0.04 6.79
N HIS A 136 13.60 -0.55 6.99
CA HIS A 136 13.31 -1.99 7.11
C HIS A 136 12.87 -2.65 5.79
N LYS A 137 12.90 -1.94 4.66
CA LYS A 137 12.44 -2.44 3.35
C LYS A 137 11.03 -3.03 3.42
N ALA A 138 10.12 -2.32 4.08
CA ALA A 138 8.72 -2.64 4.26
C ALA A 138 7.83 -1.74 3.40
N MET A 139 6.59 -2.15 3.16
CA MET A 139 5.55 -1.27 2.64
C MET A 139 4.83 -0.59 3.80
N LEU A 140 4.44 0.67 3.58
CA LEU A 140 3.52 1.39 4.46
C LEU A 140 2.12 1.36 3.83
N LEU A 141 1.14 0.76 4.51
CA LEU A 141 -0.27 0.89 4.14
C LEU A 141 -0.92 1.99 4.98
N LEU A 142 -1.59 2.92 4.31
CA LEU A 142 -2.36 3.98 4.96
C LEU A 142 -3.79 3.49 5.15
N ASN A 143 -4.13 3.18 6.41
CA ASN A 143 -5.45 2.69 6.78
C ASN A 143 -6.43 3.85 6.97
N ILE A 144 -7.65 3.71 6.46
CA ILE A 144 -8.70 4.73 6.43
C ILE A 144 -9.96 4.22 7.11
N GLN A 145 -10.30 4.84 8.24
CA GLN A 145 -11.57 4.70 8.95
C GLN A 145 -12.40 5.97 8.70
N PRO A 146 -13.28 6.01 7.68
CA PRO A 146 -13.77 7.28 7.13
C PRO A 146 -14.78 8.01 8.03
N GLY A 147 -15.40 7.35 9.00
CA GLY A 147 -16.48 7.94 9.78
C GLY A 147 -17.67 8.31 8.88
N ARG A 148 -18.07 9.58 8.86
CA ARG A 148 -19.10 10.12 7.94
C ARG A 148 -18.52 10.78 6.70
N ALA A 149 -17.21 10.77 6.51
CA ALA A 149 -16.60 11.24 5.27
C ALA A 149 -16.83 10.24 4.13
N ALA A 150 -16.85 10.72 2.90
CA ALA A 150 -16.79 9.84 1.74
C ALA A 150 -15.41 9.17 1.70
N MET A 151 -15.37 7.84 1.67
CA MET A 151 -14.11 7.07 1.70
C MET A 151 -13.16 7.49 0.58
N PHE A 152 -13.67 7.67 -0.63
CA PHE A 152 -12.86 8.09 -1.77
C PHE A 152 -12.25 9.49 -1.60
N ASP A 153 -12.92 10.42 -0.89
CA ASP A 153 -12.33 11.75 -0.61
C ASP A 153 -11.20 11.66 0.42
N GLU A 154 -11.28 10.72 1.37
CA GLU A 154 -10.18 10.46 2.31
C GLU A 154 -8.99 9.80 1.58
N VAL A 155 -9.23 8.90 0.63
CA VAL A 155 -8.18 8.33 -0.24
C VAL A 155 -7.46 9.43 -1.03
N LYS A 156 -8.20 10.31 -1.71
CA LYS A 156 -7.61 11.42 -2.48
C LYS A 156 -6.80 12.40 -1.62
N ALA A 157 -7.20 12.60 -0.37
CA ALA A 157 -6.46 13.45 0.55
C ALA A 157 -5.06 12.91 0.89
N LEU A 158 -4.81 11.62 0.64
CA LEU A 158 -3.53 10.96 0.84
C LEU A 158 -2.71 10.81 -0.47
N GLU A 159 -3.17 11.39 -1.60
CA GLU A 159 -2.54 11.26 -2.93
C GLU A 159 -1.03 11.48 -2.91
N LYS A 160 -0.57 12.53 -2.22
CA LYS A 160 0.86 12.86 -2.15
C LYS A 160 1.73 11.74 -1.57
N TRP A 161 1.15 10.87 -0.74
CA TRP A 161 1.82 9.69 -0.20
C TRP A 161 1.66 8.48 -1.13
N LEU A 162 0.52 8.39 -1.81
CA LEU A 162 0.23 7.29 -2.72
C LEU A 162 1.06 7.32 -4.02
N VAL A 163 1.70 8.43 -4.34
CA VAL A 163 2.69 8.49 -5.43
C VAL A 163 4.06 7.92 -5.03
N GLU A 164 4.28 7.61 -3.75
CA GLU A 164 5.48 6.92 -3.30
C GLU A 164 5.41 5.43 -3.63
N PRO A 165 6.50 4.80 -4.13
CA PRO A 165 6.45 3.41 -4.63
C PRO A 165 6.17 2.36 -3.56
N ASP A 166 6.44 2.67 -2.30
CA ASP A 166 6.38 1.81 -1.12
C ASP A 166 5.15 2.09 -0.24
N VAL A 167 4.19 2.90 -0.72
CA VAL A 167 2.95 3.23 0.00
C VAL A 167 1.74 2.63 -0.71
N GLY A 168 0.83 2.00 0.05
CA GLY A 168 -0.44 1.45 -0.40
C GLY A 168 -1.61 1.91 0.47
N LEU A 169 -2.80 1.37 0.22
CA LEU A 169 -4.04 1.66 0.94
C LEU A 169 -4.54 0.44 1.71
N ALA A 170 -5.12 0.70 2.89
CA ALA A 170 -6.00 -0.21 3.60
C ALA A 170 -7.30 0.55 3.96
N LEU A 171 -8.45 -0.05 3.73
CA LEU A 171 -9.76 0.57 3.89
C LEU A 171 -10.57 -0.20 4.93
N ASP A 172 -11.15 0.51 5.90
CA ASP A 172 -12.01 -0.03 6.94
C ASP A 172 -13.47 0.38 6.70
N PRO A 173 -14.18 -0.25 5.75
CA PRO A 173 -15.55 0.13 5.38
C PRO A 173 -16.57 -0.06 6.50
N GLU A 174 -16.29 -0.87 7.52
CA GLU A 174 -17.15 -1.02 8.71
C GLU A 174 -17.30 0.28 9.50
N TRP A 175 -16.41 1.25 9.27
CA TRP A 175 -16.50 2.59 9.86
C TRP A 175 -17.13 3.63 8.92
N ALA A 176 -17.50 3.26 7.69
CA ALA A 176 -18.15 4.12 6.72
C ALA A 176 -19.66 4.25 7.02
N VAL A 177 -20.03 5.16 7.89
CA VAL A 177 -21.42 5.38 8.31
C VAL A 177 -22.04 6.59 7.62
N SER A 178 -23.37 6.65 7.56
CA SER A 178 -24.10 7.70 6.83
C SER A 178 -25.25 8.29 7.65
N GLY A 179 -25.79 9.41 7.21
CA GLY A 179 -26.93 10.07 7.85
C GLY A 179 -26.69 10.36 9.34
N ASP A 180 -27.58 9.85 10.20
CA ASP A 180 -27.52 10.05 11.66
C ASP A 180 -26.78 8.90 12.39
N GLU A 181 -26.22 7.94 11.66
CA GLU A 181 -25.48 6.83 12.23
C GLU A 181 -24.22 7.31 12.95
N ILE A 182 -23.88 6.62 14.04
CA ILE A 182 -22.69 6.93 14.85
C ILE A 182 -21.71 5.75 14.74
N PRO A 183 -20.45 6.02 14.32
CA PRO A 183 -19.43 4.99 14.27
C PRO A 183 -19.29 4.25 15.61
N GLY A 184 -19.12 2.92 15.55
CA GLY A 184 -19.04 2.06 16.72
C GLY A 184 -20.38 1.69 17.36
N ARG A 185 -21.50 2.30 16.94
CA ARG A 185 -22.85 1.87 17.33
C ARG A 185 -23.52 0.99 16.29
N VAL A 186 -23.14 1.16 15.04
CA VAL A 186 -23.55 0.35 13.90
C VAL A 186 -22.33 0.08 13.05
N PHE A 187 -22.34 -1.00 12.27
CA PHE A 187 -21.37 -1.18 11.22
C PHE A 187 -21.73 -0.30 10.02
N GLY A 188 -20.73 0.39 9.50
CA GLY A 188 -20.79 1.02 8.21
C GLY A 188 -20.71 -0.01 7.07
N HIS A 189 -20.72 0.49 5.85
CA HIS A 189 -20.67 -0.35 4.66
C HIS A 189 -20.15 0.43 3.44
N THR A 190 -19.71 -0.32 2.43
CA THR A 190 -19.34 0.18 1.11
C THR A 190 -19.89 -0.75 0.02
N THR A 191 -19.64 -0.39 -1.22
CA THR A 191 -20.02 -1.20 -2.40
C THR A 191 -18.79 -1.58 -3.22
N GLY A 192 -18.89 -2.67 -3.97
CA GLY A 192 -17.88 -3.03 -4.96
C GLY A 192 -17.61 -1.90 -5.95
N GLN A 193 -18.63 -1.12 -6.33
CA GLN A 193 -18.48 0.04 -7.25
C GLN A 193 -17.61 1.15 -6.63
N GLU A 194 -17.74 1.45 -5.32
CA GLU A 194 -16.89 2.45 -4.66
C GLU A 194 -15.44 1.95 -4.55
N LEU A 195 -15.25 0.70 -4.16
CA LEU A 195 -13.92 0.08 -4.09
C LEU A 195 -13.27 0.00 -5.48
N ASP A 196 -14.04 -0.32 -6.52
CA ASP A 196 -13.56 -0.34 -7.92
C ASP A 196 -13.14 1.05 -8.41
N ALA A 197 -13.90 2.09 -8.07
CA ALA A 197 -13.55 3.47 -8.40
C ALA A 197 -12.24 3.91 -7.71
N ILE A 198 -12.00 3.47 -6.46
CA ILE A 198 -10.74 3.71 -5.75
C ILE A 198 -9.58 2.95 -6.43
N ALA A 199 -9.80 1.69 -6.79
CA ALA A 199 -8.80 0.87 -7.48
C ALA A 199 -8.43 1.44 -8.85
N ALA A 200 -9.44 1.85 -9.65
CA ALA A 200 -9.23 2.49 -10.95
C ALA A 200 -8.44 3.81 -10.84
N TRP A 201 -8.75 4.63 -9.84
CA TRP A 201 -8.01 5.87 -9.59
C TRP A 201 -6.56 5.58 -9.16
N THR A 202 -6.36 4.57 -8.30
CA THR A 202 -5.02 4.14 -7.89
C THR A 202 -4.21 3.62 -9.08
N ALA A 203 -4.84 2.87 -9.99
CA ALA A 203 -4.20 2.42 -11.24
C ALA A 203 -3.77 3.58 -12.14
N ALA A 204 -4.57 4.65 -12.20
CA ALA A 204 -4.18 5.87 -12.91
C ALA A 204 -2.92 6.51 -12.32
N LEU A 205 -2.79 6.58 -10.97
CA LEU A 205 -1.56 7.05 -10.32
C LEU A 205 -0.36 6.14 -10.63
N VAL A 206 -0.56 4.82 -10.60
CA VAL A 206 0.51 3.85 -10.95
C VAL A 206 1.01 4.09 -12.37
N ALA A 207 0.11 4.27 -13.33
CA ALA A 207 0.45 4.51 -14.72
C ALA A 207 1.14 5.88 -14.92
N GLU A 208 0.61 6.95 -14.32
CA GLU A 208 1.12 8.32 -14.44
C GLU A 208 2.54 8.45 -13.87
N HIS A 209 2.77 7.86 -12.71
CA HIS A 209 4.05 7.96 -11.99
C HIS A 209 4.99 6.77 -12.23
N HIS A 210 4.63 5.83 -13.11
CA HIS A 210 5.43 4.63 -13.42
C HIS A 210 5.79 3.81 -12.18
N LEU A 211 4.86 3.66 -11.25
CA LEU A 211 5.05 2.98 -9.96
C LEU A 211 5.05 1.45 -10.13
N PRO A 212 5.64 0.70 -9.18
CA PRO A 212 5.37 -0.73 -9.05
C PRO A 212 3.92 -0.96 -8.64
N GLU A 213 3.48 -2.22 -8.61
CA GLU A 213 2.15 -2.58 -8.11
C GLU A 213 1.86 -1.97 -6.74
N LYS A 214 0.61 -1.49 -6.57
CA LYS A 214 0.10 -0.95 -5.33
C LYS A 214 -0.96 -1.85 -4.72
N VAL A 215 -0.86 -2.01 -3.40
CA VAL A 215 -1.91 -2.64 -2.60
C VAL A 215 -3.08 -1.68 -2.46
N VAL A 216 -4.28 -2.16 -2.77
CA VAL A 216 -5.57 -1.61 -2.32
C VAL A 216 -6.26 -2.72 -1.54
N LEU A 217 -6.19 -2.63 -0.23
CA LEU A 217 -6.75 -3.59 0.69
C LEU A 217 -8.05 -3.05 1.28
N TYR A 218 -9.04 -3.92 1.52
CA TYR A 218 -10.22 -3.60 2.31
C TYR A 218 -10.46 -4.69 3.36
N HIS A 219 -10.78 -4.23 4.57
CA HIS A 219 -11.08 -5.09 5.70
C HIS A 219 -12.55 -5.49 5.71
N GLN A 220 -12.83 -6.71 6.12
CA GLN A 220 -14.21 -7.21 6.20
C GLN A 220 -14.39 -8.17 7.37
N LEU A 221 -15.18 -7.76 8.35
CA LEU A 221 -15.49 -8.56 9.54
C LEU A 221 -16.91 -9.14 9.52
N HIS A 222 -17.75 -8.74 8.58
CA HIS A 222 -19.12 -9.23 8.41
C HIS A 222 -19.52 -9.19 6.93
N GLU A 223 -20.35 -10.15 6.50
CA GLU A 223 -20.76 -10.33 5.09
C GLU A 223 -21.47 -9.11 4.46
N ASN A 224 -22.09 -8.26 5.27
CA ASN A 224 -22.84 -7.08 4.80
C ASN A 224 -22.04 -5.78 4.74
N ILE A 225 -20.75 -5.82 5.07
CA ILE A 225 -19.91 -4.61 5.05
C ILE A 225 -19.58 -4.19 3.62
N VAL A 226 -19.34 -5.15 2.74
CA VAL A 226 -19.15 -4.88 1.32
C VAL A 226 -20.26 -5.57 0.54
N THR A 227 -21.01 -4.80 -0.24
CA THR A 227 -22.05 -5.31 -1.14
C THR A 227 -21.61 -5.18 -2.58
N ASP A 228 -22.24 -5.92 -3.47
CA ASP A 228 -21.98 -5.86 -4.93
C ASP A 228 -20.51 -6.05 -5.32
N GLU A 229 -19.78 -6.93 -4.63
CA GLU A 229 -18.36 -7.19 -4.89
C GLU A 229 -18.08 -7.66 -6.33
N ASP A 230 -19.06 -8.24 -7.01
CA ASP A 230 -18.96 -8.62 -8.42
C ASP A 230 -18.72 -7.40 -9.35
N ALA A 231 -18.88 -6.18 -8.85
CA ALA A 231 -18.54 -4.95 -9.58
C ALA A 231 -17.03 -4.65 -9.58
N LEU A 232 -16.24 -5.29 -8.71
CA LEU A 232 -14.79 -5.17 -8.73
C LEU A 232 -14.23 -5.82 -9.99
N VAL A 233 -13.34 -5.12 -10.69
CA VAL A 233 -12.62 -5.64 -11.86
C VAL A 233 -11.10 -5.49 -11.66
N PRO A 234 -10.27 -6.29 -12.34
CA PRO A 234 -8.81 -6.11 -12.31
C PRO A 234 -8.41 -4.76 -12.91
N HIS A 235 -7.45 -4.09 -12.28
CA HIS A 235 -6.82 -2.87 -12.78
C HIS A 235 -5.31 -3.05 -12.85
N ASP A 236 -4.69 -2.69 -13.99
CA ASP A 236 -3.25 -2.83 -14.19
C ASP A 236 -2.46 -2.06 -13.11
N GLY A 237 -1.52 -2.73 -12.47
CA GLY A 237 -0.68 -2.15 -11.43
C GLY A 237 -1.35 -2.01 -10.06
N VAL A 238 -2.55 -2.57 -9.85
CA VAL A 238 -3.23 -2.61 -8.56
C VAL A 238 -3.45 -4.06 -8.13
N VAL A 239 -3.09 -4.35 -6.89
CA VAL A 239 -3.37 -5.61 -6.21
C VAL A 239 -4.50 -5.40 -5.23
N LEU A 240 -5.69 -5.95 -5.55
CA LEU A 240 -6.85 -5.92 -4.66
C LEU A 240 -6.72 -7.04 -3.62
N ILE A 241 -6.85 -6.70 -2.33
CA ILE A 241 -6.79 -7.66 -1.23
C ILE A 241 -8.02 -7.49 -0.33
N LYS A 242 -8.72 -8.58 -0.03
CA LYS A 242 -9.73 -8.62 1.03
C LYS A 242 -9.15 -9.25 2.28
N SER A 243 -9.05 -8.49 3.36
CA SER A 243 -8.65 -8.98 4.69
C SER A 243 -9.86 -9.38 5.50
N VAL A 244 -9.89 -10.60 6.01
CA VAL A 244 -10.97 -11.09 6.88
C VAL A 244 -10.59 -10.87 8.34
N ASP A 245 -11.39 -10.07 9.06
CA ASP A 245 -11.02 -9.44 10.33
C ASP A 245 -11.77 -9.93 11.57
N GLY A 246 -12.48 -11.03 11.52
CA GLY A 246 -13.28 -11.47 12.67
C GLY A 246 -12.46 -11.71 13.95
N ILE A 247 -12.99 -11.27 15.10
CA ILE A 247 -12.47 -11.57 16.43
C ILE A 247 -13.09 -12.87 16.95
N GLY A 248 -12.30 -13.72 17.64
CA GLY A 248 -12.85 -14.92 18.29
C GLY A 248 -11.86 -16.07 18.40
N THR A 249 -12.42 -17.25 18.69
CA THR A 249 -11.64 -18.50 18.75
C THR A 249 -11.13 -18.89 17.35
N PRO A 250 -10.10 -19.76 17.26
CA PRO A 250 -9.63 -20.28 15.96
C PRO A 250 -10.77 -20.85 15.08
N GLU A 251 -11.73 -21.56 15.68
CA GLU A 251 -12.86 -22.14 14.95
C GLU A 251 -13.80 -21.05 14.42
N ALA A 252 -14.11 -20.03 15.24
CA ALA A 252 -14.98 -18.91 14.84
C ALA A 252 -14.36 -18.10 13.71
N LYS A 253 -13.04 -17.80 13.80
CA LYS A 253 -12.28 -17.09 12.78
C LYS A 253 -12.19 -17.89 11.49
N THR A 254 -11.89 -19.18 11.56
CA THR A 254 -11.88 -20.09 10.38
C THR A 254 -13.26 -20.14 9.73
N GLY A 255 -14.32 -20.27 10.54
CA GLY A 255 -15.69 -20.26 10.03
C GLY A 255 -16.08 -18.97 9.32
N LEU A 256 -15.65 -17.81 9.83
CA LEU A 256 -15.88 -16.52 9.19
C LEU A 256 -15.06 -16.41 7.88
N TYR A 257 -13.77 -16.79 7.92
CA TYR A 257 -12.93 -16.80 6.74
C TYR A 257 -13.56 -17.60 5.60
N ASN A 258 -13.98 -18.82 5.87
CA ASN A 258 -14.61 -19.69 4.87
C ASN A 258 -15.90 -19.08 4.27
N ARG A 259 -16.71 -18.37 5.07
CA ARG A 259 -17.93 -17.74 4.56
C ARG A 259 -17.65 -16.53 3.69
N ILE A 260 -16.70 -15.67 4.09
CA ILE A 260 -16.37 -14.46 3.37
C ILE A 260 -15.57 -14.79 2.10
N SER A 261 -14.57 -15.68 2.19
CA SER A 261 -13.73 -16.06 1.04
C SER A 261 -14.53 -16.72 -0.07
N ALA A 262 -15.55 -17.50 0.26
CA ALA A 262 -16.41 -18.19 -0.72
C ALA A 262 -17.17 -17.24 -1.68
N ARG A 263 -17.23 -15.95 -1.36
CA ARG A 263 -17.91 -14.92 -2.18
C ARG A 263 -16.94 -13.92 -2.80
N THR A 264 -15.64 -14.09 -2.56
CA THR A 264 -14.61 -13.20 -3.07
C THR A 264 -14.39 -13.44 -4.55
N PRO A 265 -14.39 -12.40 -5.41
CA PRO A 265 -14.05 -12.56 -6.81
C PRO A 265 -12.64 -13.16 -7.00
N GLU A 266 -12.44 -14.00 -8.03
CA GLU A 266 -11.20 -14.76 -8.23
C GLU A 266 -9.93 -13.89 -8.36
N HIS A 267 -10.07 -12.66 -8.84
CA HIS A 267 -8.95 -11.73 -9.00
C HIS A 267 -8.64 -10.91 -7.74
N VAL A 268 -9.42 -11.06 -6.67
CA VAL A 268 -9.18 -10.43 -5.37
C VAL A 268 -8.44 -11.40 -4.48
N HIS A 269 -7.24 -11.03 -4.08
CA HIS A 269 -6.41 -11.81 -3.16
C HIS A 269 -7.00 -11.82 -1.74
N LEU A 270 -6.69 -12.85 -0.97
CA LEU A 270 -7.22 -13.00 0.38
C LEU A 270 -6.17 -12.66 1.43
N GLY A 271 -6.61 -11.95 2.45
CA GLY A 271 -5.89 -11.65 3.66
C GLY A 271 -6.61 -12.14 4.91
N PHE A 272 -5.89 -12.18 6.01
CA PHE A 272 -6.41 -12.60 7.31
C PHE A 272 -5.83 -11.74 8.43
N LYS A 273 -6.69 -11.16 9.25
CA LYS A 273 -6.30 -10.33 10.39
C LYS A 273 -6.51 -11.07 11.69
N LEU A 274 -5.54 -10.96 12.59
CA LEU A 274 -5.55 -11.52 13.93
C LEU A 274 -5.36 -10.41 14.96
N PHE A 275 -5.82 -10.64 16.19
CA PHE A 275 -5.80 -9.67 17.25
C PHE A 275 -5.10 -10.28 18.47
N PHE A 276 -4.00 -9.68 18.93
CA PHE A 276 -3.23 -10.20 20.05
C PHE A 276 -4.05 -10.29 21.34
N GLU A 277 -4.77 -9.24 21.67
CA GLU A 277 -5.52 -9.15 22.92
C GLU A 277 -6.96 -9.66 22.79
N GLU A 278 -7.66 -9.27 21.72
CA GLU A 278 -9.07 -9.58 21.53
C GLU A 278 -9.30 -11.07 21.32
N ASP A 279 -8.54 -11.70 20.44
CA ASP A 279 -8.65 -13.14 20.20
C ASP A 279 -8.26 -13.94 21.45
N ALA A 280 -7.21 -13.51 22.19
CA ALA A 280 -6.78 -14.17 23.42
C ALA A 280 -7.83 -14.18 24.54
N ARG A 281 -8.80 -13.25 24.52
CA ARG A 281 -9.95 -13.26 25.46
C ARG A 281 -10.96 -14.36 25.16
N HIS A 282 -10.93 -14.91 23.94
CA HIS A 282 -11.86 -15.96 23.49
C HIS A 282 -11.24 -17.36 23.48
N GLY A 283 -9.91 -17.47 23.47
CA GLY A 283 -9.21 -18.76 23.43
C GLY A 283 -7.73 -18.63 23.08
N PRO A 284 -7.08 -19.73 22.70
CA PRO A 284 -5.70 -19.66 22.22
C PRO A 284 -5.63 -18.90 20.88
N LEU A 285 -4.55 -18.14 20.68
CA LEU A 285 -4.28 -17.51 19.41
C LEU A 285 -4.02 -18.57 18.33
N MET A 286 -4.40 -18.28 17.09
CA MET A 286 -4.09 -19.16 15.96
C MET A 286 -2.57 -19.19 15.71
N THR A 287 -2.05 -20.38 15.52
CA THR A 287 -0.63 -20.57 15.14
C THR A 287 -0.43 -20.24 13.65
N PRO A 288 0.82 -19.95 13.23
CA PRO A 288 1.14 -19.76 11.80
C PRO A 288 0.66 -20.93 10.93
N ASP A 289 0.82 -22.17 11.40
CA ASP A 289 0.36 -23.35 10.68
C ASP A 289 -1.17 -23.39 10.49
N GLN A 290 -1.92 -22.98 11.51
CA GLN A 290 -3.38 -22.91 11.41
C GLN A 290 -3.83 -21.82 10.42
N VAL A 291 -3.17 -20.67 10.43
CA VAL A 291 -3.47 -19.59 9.50
C VAL A 291 -3.12 -20.00 8.06
N MET A 292 -1.95 -20.59 7.88
CA MET A 292 -1.47 -21.03 6.57
C MET A 292 -2.15 -22.31 6.05
N ALA A 293 -3.00 -22.96 6.85
CA ALA A 293 -3.88 -24.06 6.45
C ALA A 293 -5.28 -23.60 6.03
N LEU A 294 -5.57 -22.30 6.09
CA LEU A 294 -6.84 -21.76 5.57
C LEU A 294 -6.91 -21.94 4.04
N GLU A 295 -8.11 -22.19 3.53
CA GLU A 295 -8.37 -22.42 2.11
C GLU A 295 -9.42 -21.40 1.58
N PRO A 296 -9.09 -20.56 0.56
CA PRO A 296 -7.76 -20.37 -0.04
C PRO A 296 -6.73 -19.84 0.97
N GLN A 297 -5.45 -20.17 0.76
CA GLN A 297 -4.40 -19.73 1.66
C GLN A 297 -4.26 -18.19 1.62
N PRO A 298 -4.26 -17.47 2.77
CA PRO A 298 -4.12 -16.01 2.77
C PRO A 298 -2.75 -15.58 2.27
N GLU A 299 -2.72 -14.55 1.44
CA GLU A 299 -1.50 -13.96 0.86
C GLU A 299 -1.05 -12.71 1.63
N TYR A 300 -1.93 -12.18 2.47
CA TYR A 300 -1.70 -11.10 3.42
C TYR A 300 -2.10 -11.57 4.82
N VAL A 301 -1.24 -11.35 5.82
CA VAL A 301 -1.53 -11.64 7.23
C VAL A 301 -1.15 -10.43 8.07
N LEU A 302 -2.11 -9.95 8.86
CA LEU A 302 -1.94 -8.80 9.73
C LEU A 302 -2.22 -9.17 11.18
N TRP A 303 -1.47 -8.60 12.10
CA TRP A 303 -1.75 -8.63 13.52
C TRP A 303 -1.99 -7.22 14.08
N GLU A 304 -3.02 -7.09 14.91
CA GLU A 304 -3.36 -5.87 15.64
C GLU A 304 -3.15 -6.01 17.13
#